data_540f4e7e94392cb6fde695f0bd362e29
#
_entry.id   540f4e7e94392cb6fde695f0bd362e29
#
_cell.length_a   1.000
_cell.length_b   1.000
_cell.length_c   1.000
_cell.angle_alpha   90.00
_cell.angle_beta   90.00
_cell.angle_gamma   90.00
#
_symmetry.space_group_name_H-M   'P 1'
#
loop_
_entity.id
_entity.type
_entity.pdbx_description
1 polymer ?
#
loop_
_entity_poly.entity_id
_entity_poly.type
_entity_poly.pdbx_seq_one_letter_code
_entity_poly.pdbx_strand_id
1 'polypeptide(L)'
;MAKTLEYCSFCGRSKKEVNLLISGINANICDSCIEQARDIVLQEITSARKKKVHSKKIYKPAEIKAYLDQYIIGQEEAKKVLSVAVYNHYKRISQPISQNNIDDVEIEKSNIIFVGETVTGKTLLAQTIARLLNVPFCIADATVLTEAGYVGEDVESILARLLQAAD
;
A
#
# COMPACT_ATOMS: atom_id res chain seq x y z
N MET A 1 -41.66 19.63 -23.74
CA MET A 1 -41.78 19.18 -22.32
C MET A 1 -41.07 17.84 -22.19
N ALA A 2 -39.92 17.80 -21.56
CA ALA A 2 -39.16 16.54 -21.36
C ALA A 2 -39.96 15.65 -20.41
N LYS A 3 -40.30 14.46 -20.84
CA LYS A 3 -40.92 13.43 -19.98
C LYS A 3 -39.93 13.15 -18.83
N THR A 4 -40.29 13.54 -17.62
CA THR A 4 -39.53 13.14 -16.42
C THR A 4 -39.63 11.62 -16.32
N LEU A 5 -38.52 10.94 -16.53
CA LEU A 5 -38.40 9.51 -16.34
C LEU A 5 -38.57 9.24 -14.84
N GLU A 6 -39.73 8.67 -14.44
CA GLU A 6 -40.02 8.35 -13.03
C GLU A 6 -39.61 6.93 -12.64
N TYR A 7 -38.63 6.35 -13.32
CA TYR A 7 -38.10 5.02 -13.08
C TYR A 7 -36.58 4.96 -13.14
N CYS A 8 -36.03 4.00 -12.48
CA CYS A 8 -34.58 3.74 -12.53
C CYS A 8 -34.19 3.17 -13.88
N SER A 9 -33.22 3.79 -14.58
CA SER A 9 -32.77 3.36 -15.91
C SER A 9 -31.95 2.05 -15.88
N PHE A 10 -31.51 1.61 -14.69
CA PHE A 10 -30.72 0.39 -14.51
C PHE A 10 -31.58 -0.84 -14.20
N CYS A 11 -32.50 -0.74 -13.24
CA CYS A 11 -33.33 -1.89 -12.82
C CYS A 11 -34.81 -1.77 -13.22
N GLY A 12 -35.24 -0.65 -13.78
CA GLY A 12 -36.61 -0.42 -14.22
C GLY A 12 -37.64 -0.13 -13.13
N ARG A 13 -37.26 -0.15 -11.84
CA ARG A 13 -38.16 0.14 -10.71
C ARG A 13 -38.64 1.59 -10.75
N SER A 14 -39.92 1.79 -10.43
CA SER A 14 -40.52 3.11 -10.37
C SER A 14 -40.07 3.88 -9.11
N LYS A 15 -40.21 5.19 -9.13
CA LYS A 15 -39.89 6.07 -8.00
C LYS A 15 -40.65 5.70 -6.72
N LYS A 16 -41.80 5.04 -6.83
CA LYS A 16 -42.63 4.59 -5.68
C LYS A 16 -42.07 3.33 -5.01
N GLU A 17 -41.22 2.58 -5.70
CA GLU A 17 -40.67 1.28 -5.26
C GLU A 17 -39.26 1.38 -4.74
N VAL A 18 -38.67 2.58 -4.75
CA VAL A 18 -37.30 2.85 -4.31
C VAL A 18 -37.31 3.96 -3.27
N ASN A 19 -36.34 3.94 -2.36
CA ASN A 19 -36.26 4.99 -1.32
C ASN A 19 -35.74 6.31 -1.88
N LEU A 20 -34.79 6.23 -2.81
CA LEU A 20 -34.17 7.39 -3.44
C LEU A 20 -33.99 7.14 -4.93
N LEU A 21 -34.36 8.12 -5.74
CA LEU A 21 -34.08 8.13 -7.17
C LEU A 21 -33.31 9.39 -7.53
N ILE A 22 -32.07 9.23 -7.95
CA ILE A 22 -31.19 10.33 -8.38
C ILE A 22 -31.33 10.52 -9.88
N SER A 23 -31.67 11.72 -10.27
CA SER A 23 -31.89 12.09 -11.69
C SER A 23 -30.63 12.69 -12.27
N GLY A 24 -30.16 12.12 -13.39
CA GLY A 24 -29.11 12.68 -14.25
C GLY A 24 -29.72 13.40 -15.47
N ILE A 25 -28.87 13.78 -16.42
CA ILE A 25 -29.29 14.53 -17.62
C ILE A 25 -30.25 13.70 -18.48
N ASN A 26 -29.97 12.40 -18.67
CA ASN A 26 -30.76 11.50 -19.53
C ASN A 26 -31.14 10.18 -18.89
N ALA A 27 -30.83 9.97 -17.60
CA ALA A 27 -31.06 8.72 -16.90
C ALA A 27 -31.26 8.96 -15.41
N ASN A 28 -31.97 8.02 -14.75
CA ASN A 28 -32.11 8.01 -13.31
C ASN A 28 -31.50 6.73 -12.75
N ILE A 29 -31.00 6.79 -11.52
CA ILE A 29 -30.46 5.64 -10.80
C ILE A 29 -31.04 5.59 -9.39
N CYS A 30 -31.42 4.39 -8.91
CA CYS A 30 -31.94 4.22 -7.56
C CYS A 30 -30.82 3.88 -6.56
N ASP A 31 -31.10 4.06 -5.27
CA ASP A 31 -30.25 3.73 -4.14
C ASP A 31 -29.68 2.30 -4.22
N SER A 32 -30.52 1.30 -4.45
CA SER A 32 -30.11 -0.09 -4.56
C SER A 32 -29.13 -0.34 -5.72
N CYS A 33 -29.33 0.29 -6.87
CA CYS A 33 -28.40 0.19 -8.00
C CYS A 33 -27.07 0.92 -7.75
N ILE A 34 -27.08 2.00 -6.97
CA ILE A 34 -25.85 2.70 -6.56
C ILE A 34 -25.00 1.81 -5.65
N GLU A 35 -25.61 1.13 -4.68
CA GLU A 35 -24.90 0.21 -3.79
C GLU A 35 -24.28 -0.95 -4.58
N GLN A 36 -25.05 -1.58 -5.48
CA GLN A 36 -24.51 -2.63 -6.34
C GLN A 36 -23.37 -2.15 -7.24
N ALA A 37 -23.51 -0.99 -7.86
CA ALA A 37 -22.47 -0.40 -8.69
C ALA A 37 -21.20 -0.09 -7.88
N ARG A 38 -21.36 0.45 -6.67
CA ARG A 38 -20.25 0.69 -5.75
C ARG A 38 -19.49 -0.60 -5.41
N ASP A 39 -20.22 -1.67 -5.09
CA ASP A 39 -19.60 -2.94 -4.74
C ASP A 39 -18.83 -3.55 -5.92
N ILE A 40 -19.36 -3.47 -7.13
CA ILE A 40 -18.66 -3.90 -8.35
C ILE A 40 -17.39 -3.08 -8.56
N VAL A 41 -17.48 -1.76 -8.46
CA VAL A 41 -16.30 -0.87 -8.61
C VAL A 41 -15.25 -1.18 -7.54
N LEU A 42 -15.65 -1.38 -6.29
CA LEU A 42 -14.73 -1.75 -5.20
C LEU A 42 -14.07 -3.12 -5.45
N GLN A 43 -14.80 -4.10 -5.97
CA GLN A 43 -14.25 -5.41 -6.34
C GLN A 43 -13.24 -5.28 -7.48
N GLU A 44 -13.53 -4.50 -8.50
CA GLU A 44 -12.61 -4.25 -9.62
C GLU A 44 -11.35 -3.53 -9.18
N ILE A 45 -11.45 -2.48 -8.37
CA ILE A 45 -10.30 -1.76 -7.81
C ILE A 45 -9.45 -2.68 -6.92
N THR A 46 -10.10 -3.53 -6.11
CA THR A 46 -9.39 -4.46 -5.21
C THR A 46 -8.71 -5.57 -6.00
N SER A 47 -9.35 -6.09 -7.05
CA SER A 47 -8.76 -7.11 -7.93
C SER A 47 -7.62 -6.55 -8.78
N ALA A 48 -7.72 -5.31 -9.25
CA ALA A 48 -6.63 -4.61 -9.94
C ALA A 48 -5.43 -4.35 -9.02
N ARG A 49 -5.67 -3.96 -7.76
CA ARG A 49 -4.61 -3.84 -6.75
C ARG A 49 -3.97 -5.19 -6.41
N LYS A 50 -4.77 -6.26 -6.24
CA LYS A 50 -4.25 -7.62 -6.02
C LYS A 50 -3.39 -8.10 -7.17
N LYS A 51 -3.76 -7.86 -8.44
CA LYS A 51 -2.95 -8.21 -9.61
C LYS A 51 -1.60 -7.48 -9.62
N LYS A 52 -1.54 -6.20 -9.23
CA LYS A 52 -0.27 -5.44 -9.13
C LYS A 52 0.64 -5.92 -7.99
N VAL A 53 0.09 -6.33 -6.86
CA VAL A 53 0.86 -6.81 -5.70
C VAL A 53 1.31 -8.26 -5.91
N HIS A 54 0.47 -9.12 -6.54
CA HIS A 54 0.80 -10.53 -6.77
C HIS A 54 1.90 -10.77 -7.83
N SER A 55 2.24 -9.79 -8.66
CA SER A 55 3.28 -9.95 -9.67
C SER A 55 4.70 -9.66 -9.15
N LYS A 56 4.87 -9.13 -7.94
CA LYS A 56 6.20 -8.94 -7.37
C LYS A 56 6.72 -10.25 -6.79
N LYS A 57 7.82 -10.76 -7.34
CA LYS A 57 8.54 -11.92 -6.81
C LYS A 57 8.90 -11.68 -5.36
N ILE A 58 8.39 -12.53 -4.45
CA ILE A 58 8.80 -12.50 -3.04
C ILE A 58 10.11 -13.29 -2.95
N TYR A 59 11.20 -12.59 -2.69
CA TYR A 59 12.52 -13.20 -2.50
C TYR A 59 12.56 -13.92 -1.16
N LYS A 60 13.14 -15.13 -1.13
CA LYS A 60 13.37 -15.85 0.13
C LYS A 60 14.47 -15.16 0.95
N PRO A 61 14.48 -15.29 2.30
CA PRO A 61 15.52 -14.69 3.13
C PRO A 61 16.94 -15.04 2.71
N ALA A 62 17.19 -16.28 2.27
CA ALA A 62 18.47 -16.70 1.76
C ALA A 62 18.89 -15.97 0.47
N GLU A 63 17.94 -15.71 -0.45
CA GLU A 63 18.18 -14.96 -1.68
C GLU A 63 18.50 -13.49 -1.39
N ILE A 64 17.77 -12.89 -0.43
CA ILE A 64 18.01 -11.50 0.01
C ILE A 64 19.40 -11.40 0.63
N LYS A 65 19.75 -12.31 1.54
CA LYS A 65 21.08 -12.33 2.17
C LYS A 65 22.18 -12.50 1.13
N ALA A 66 22.06 -13.44 0.21
CA ALA A 66 23.04 -13.68 -0.84
C ALA A 66 23.24 -12.44 -1.74
N TYR A 67 22.19 -11.67 -1.99
CA TYR A 67 22.30 -10.40 -2.69
C TYR A 67 23.04 -9.34 -1.86
N LEU A 68 22.72 -9.22 -0.56
CA LEU A 68 23.41 -8.30 0.32
C LEU A 68 24.91 -8.61 0.46
N ASP A 69 25.26 -9.90 0.46
CA ASP A 69 26.66 -10.36 0.53
C ASP A 69 27.52 -9.88 -0.65
N GLN A 70 26.91 -9.57 -1.80
CA GLN A 70 27.63 -9.03 -2.97
C GLN A 70 28.06 -7.57 -2.79
N TYR A 71 27.39 -6.80 -1.94
CA TYR A 71 27.61 -5.37 -1.78
C TYR A 71 28.18 -4.98 -0.41
N ILE A 72 27.98 -5.83 0.60
CA ILE A 72 28.27 -5.50 1.99
C ILE A 72 29.16 -6.59 2.59
N ILE A 73 30.36 -6.21 3.00
CA ILE A 73 31.32 -7.08 3.66
C ILE A 73 31.03 -7.08 5.17
N GLY A 74 31.00 -8.28 5.78
CA GLY A 74 30.70 -8.43 7.20
C GLY A 74 29.23 -8.21 7.53
N GLN A 75 28.90 -7.81 8.75
CA GLN A 75 27.54 -7.54 9.24
C GLN A 75 26.57 -8.75 9.09
N GLU A 76 27.07 -9.96 9.33
CA GLU A 76 26.33 -11.21 9.05
C GLU A 76 25.00 -11.30 9.79
N GLU A 77 24.96 -10.91 11.07
CA GLU A 77 23.73 -10.94 11.88
C GLU A 77 22.72 -9.90 11.38
N ALA A 78 23.18 -8.67 11.10
CA ALA A 78 22.31 -7.61 10.58
C ALA A 78 21.68 -8.02 9.22
N LYS A 79 22.47 -8.63 8.34
CA LYS A 79 21.98 -9.14 7.04
C LYS A 79 20.94 -10.23 7.21
N LYS A 80 21.13 -11.18 8.14
CA LYS A 80 20.14 -12.24 8.42
C LYS A 80 18.83 -11.66 8.93
N VAL A 81 18.89 -10.85 9.98
CA VAL A 81 17.69 -10.25 10.59
C VAL A 81 16.93 -9.41 9.57
N LEU A 82 17.63 -8.57 8.82
CA LEU A 82 17.04 -7.72 7.80
C LEU A 82 16.37 -8.53 6.68
N SER A 83 17.01 -9.61 6.24
CA SER A 83 16.45 -10.49 5.20
C SER A 83 15.14 -11.14 5.61
N VAL A 84 15.05 -11.58 6.86
CA VAL A 84 13.81 -12.17 7.43
C VAL A 84 12.73 -11.10 7.59
N ALA A 85 13.09 -9.93 8.10
CA ALA A 85 12.15 -8.83 8.30
C ALA A 85 11.54 -8.34 6.98
N VAL A 86 12.35 -8.19 5.94
CA VAL A 86 11.89 -7.83 4.58
C VAL A 86 10.97 -8.91 4.01
N TYR A 87 11.34 -10.19 4.15
CA TYR A 87 10.49 -11.29 3.71
C TYR A 87 9.12 -11.27 4.40
N ASN A 88 9.10 -11.11 5.73
CA ASN A 88 7.86 -11.05 6.51
C ASN A 88 7.00 -9.85 6.11
N HIS A 89 7.61 -8.69 5.85
CA HIS A 89 6.90 -7.51 5.36
C HIS A 89 6.18 -7.79 4.03
N TYR A 90 6.87 -8.38 3.05
CA TYR A 90 6.26 -8.71 1.76
C TYR A 90 5.24 -9.84 1.86
N LYS A 91 5.47 -10.84 2.70
CA LYS A 91 4.52 -11.90 2.98
C LYS A 91 3.22 -11.33 3.55
N ARG A 92 3.33 -10.40 4.52
CA ARG A 92 2.17 -9.70 5.10
C ARG A 92 1.36 -8.93 4.05
N ILE A 93 2.04 -8.16 3.18
CA ILE A 93 1.36 -7.38 2.13
C ILE A 93 0.68 -8.30 1.10
N SER A 94 1.25 -9.48 0.87
CA SER A 94 0.73 -10.44 -0.10
C SER A 94 -0.37 -11.35 0.46
N GLN A 95 -0.58 -11.38 1.78
CA GLN A 95 -1.69 -12.12 2.37
C GLN A 95 -3.02 -11.49 1.92
N PRO A 96 -3.98 -12.29 1.44
CA PRO A 96 -5.33 -11.79 1.22
C PRO A 96 -5.90 -11.36 2.58
N ILE A 97 -6.57 -10.21 2.61
CA ILE A 97 -7.34 -9.79 3.79
C ILE A 97 -8.54 -10.74 3.85
N SER A 98 -8.38 -11.85 4.54
CA SER A 98 -9.44 -12.83 4.77
C SER A 98 -10.24 -12.38 6.00
N GLN A 99 -11.48 -12.01 5.79
CA GLN A 99 -12.32 -11.45 6.86
C GLN A 99 -12.89 -12.51 7.84
N ASN A 100 -12.64 -13.83 7.63
CA ASN A 100 -13.43 -14.85 8.32
C ASN A 100 -12.72 -16.15 8.73
N ASN A 101 -11.40 -16.24 8.75
CA ASN A 101 -10.73 -17.45 9.25
C ASN A 101 -10.13 -17.21 10.63
N ILE A 102 -10.70 -17.90 11.64
CA ILE A 102 -10.28 -17.85 13.06
C ILE A 102 -8.84 -18.37 13.26
N ASP A 103 -8.28 -19.06 12.27
CA ASP A 103 -6.93 -19.67 12.31
C ASP A 103 -5.88 -18.87 11.49
N ASP A 104 -6.19 -17.66 11.00
CA ASP A 104 -5.23 -16.87 10.21
C ASP A 104 -4.21 -16.19 11.15
N VAL A 105 -2.95 -16.59 11.04
CA VAL A 105 -1.84 -15.96 11.76
C VAL A 105 -1.60 -14.57 11.18
N GLU A 106 -1.91 -13.54 11.95
CA GLU A 106 -1.64 -12.16 11.57
C GLU A 106 -0.15 -11.84 11.75
N ILE A 107 0.52 -11.45 10.65
CA ILE A 107 1.90 -10.98 10.70
C ILE A 107 1.88 -9.50 10.99
N GLU A 108 2.34 -9.10 12.18
CA GLU A 108 2.40 -7.70 12.58
C GLU A 108 3.40 -6.91 11.72
N LYS A 109 3.14 -5.59 11.60
CA LYS A 109 4.07 -4.66 10.98
C LYS A 109 5.23 -4.41 11.94
N SER A 110 6.44 -4.77 11.53
CA SER A 110 7.66 -4.48 12.29
C SER A 110 8.41 -3.28 11.71
N ASN A 111 8.97 -2.45 12.60
CA ASN A 111 9.91 -1.40 12.27
C ASN A 111 11.32 -1.88 12.60
N ILE A 112 12.32 -1.41 11.84
CA ILE A 112 13.72 -1.83 12.01
C ILE A 112 14.53 -0.60 12.41
N ILE A 113 15.31 -0.71 13.47
CA ILE A 113 16.25 0.29 13.91
C ILE A 113 17.67 -0.25 13.74
N PHE A 114 18.51 0.48 13.02
CA PHE A 114 19.94 0.20 12.91
C PHE A 114 20.73 1.09 13.86
N VAL A 115 21.45 0.49 14.80
CA VAL A 115 22.31 1.18 15.74
C VAL A 115 23.75 0.73 15.52
N GLY A 116 24.68 1.67 15.55
CA GLY A 116 26.11 1.40 15.37
C GLY A 116 26.87 2.66 15.00
N GLU A 117 28.19 2.57 14.98
CA GLU A 117 29.09 3.66 14.65
C GLU A 117 28.85 4.19 13.22
N THR A 118 29.31 5.42 12.97
CA THR A 118 29.25 6.01 11.63
C THR A 118 30.08 5.18 10.65
N VAL A 119 29.67 5.14 9.38
CA VAL A 119 30.38 4.41 8.28
C VAL A 119 30.31 2.88 8.37
N THR A 120 29.54 2.29 9.28
CA THR A 120 29.40 0.81 9.37
C THR A 120 28.46 0.20 8.31
N GLY A 121 27.99 0.96 7.33
CA GLY A 121 27.18 0.47 6.22
C GLY A 121 25.67 0.42 6.47
N LYS A 122 25.14 1.04 7.53
CA LYS A 122 23.70 1.06 7.85
C LYS A 122 22.83 1.56 6.70
N THR A 123 23.19 2.71 6.14
CA THR A 123 22.47 3.30 5.00
C THR A 123 22.64 2.46 3.74
N LEU A 124 23.82 1.88 3.52
CA LEU A 124 24.08 1.02 2.37
C LEU A 124 23.20 -0.26 2.41
N LEU A 125 22.99 -0.84 3.60
CA LEU A 125 22.07 -1.96 3.78
C LEU A 125 20.66 -1.62 3.30
N ALA A 126 20.11 -0.48 3.75
CA ALA A 126 18.78 -0.03 3.38
C ALA A 126 18.66 0.28 1.87
N GLN A 127 19.64 0.99 1.30
CA GLN A 127 19.70 1.29 -0.14
C GLN A 127 19.79 0.02 -1.00
N THR A 128 20.60 -0.95 -0.58
CA THR A 128 20.79 -2.20 -1.33
C THR A 128 19.52 -3.02 -1.36
N ILE A 129 18.76 -3.07 -0.25
CA ILE A 129 17.44 -3.72 -0.23
C ILE A 129 16.44 -2.99 -1.12
N ALA A 130 16.35 -1.68 -1.05
CA ALA A 130 15.45 -0.91 -1.91
C ALA A 130 15.74 -1.17 -3.40
N ARG A 131 17.01 -1.29 -3.76
CA ARG A 131 17.47 -1.63 -5.11
C ARG A 131 17.07 -3.05 -5.51
N LEU A 132 17.28 -4.06 -4.65
CA LEU A 132 16.84 -5.44 -4.89
C LEU A 132 15.33 -5.54 -5.14
N LEU A 133 14.56 -4.80 -4.35
CA LEU A 133 13.10 -4.84 -4.39
C LEU A 133 12.50 -3.93 -5.47
N ASN A 134 13.35 -3.12 -6.11
CA ASN A 134 12.95 -2.10 -7.08
C ASN A 134 11.82 -1.22 -6.53
N VAL A 135 12.07 -0.62 -5.37
CA VAL A 135 11.16 0.30 -4.69
C VAL A 135 11.79 1.66 -4.51
N PRO A 136 11.00 2.75 -4.49
CA PRO A 136 11.50 4.09 -4.20
C PRO A 136 12.20 4.11 -2.84
N PHE A 137 13.26 4.89 -2.75
CA PHE A 137 14.05 5.06 -1.53
C PHE A 137 14.38 6.54 -1.31
N CYS A 138 14.06 7.06 -0.14
CA CYS A 138 14.51 8.39 0.28
C CYS A 138 15.13 8.34 1.67
N ILE A 139 15.99 9.31 1.94
CA ILE A 139 16.63 9.53 3.25
C ILE A 139 16.11 10.87 3.76
N ALA A 140 15.61 10.87 4.99
CA ALA A 140 15.21 12.07 5.70
C ALA A 140 16.02 12.19 6.99
N ASP A 141 16.41 13.41 7.33
CA ASP A 141 17.06 13.71 8.60
C ASP A 141 15.99 14.00 9.65
N ALA A 142 15.91 13.15 10.67
CA ALA A 142 14.92 13.31 11.73
C ALA A 142 15.20 14.52 12.66
N THR A 143 16.42 15.07 12.63
CA THR A 143 16.78 16.23 13.48
C THR A 143 16.15 17.54 13.01
N VAL A 144 15.78 17.62 11.74
CA VAL A 144 15.11 18.81 11.17
C VAL A 144 13.59 18.72 11.19
N LEU A 145 13.05 17.57 11.60
CA LEU A 145 11.60 17.36 11.67
C LEU A 145 11.02 17.98 12.93
N THR A 146 9.96 18.75 12.78
CA THR A 146 9.23 19.39 13.87
C THR A 146 7.75 19.07 13.80
N GLU A 147 7.04 19.32 14.91
CA GLU A 147 5.58 19.27 14.90
C GLU A 147 5.02 20.43 14.05
N ALA A 148 3.86 20.17 13.44
CA ALA A 148 3.19 21.14 12.59
C ALA A 148 3.00 22.50 13.32
N GLY A 149 3.51 23.56 12.70
CA GLY A 149 3.44 24.93 13.23
C GLY A 149 4.70 25.43 13.94
N TYR A 150 5.75 24.63 14.07
CA TYR A 150 7.07 25.06 14.53
C TYR A 150 8.05 25.28 13.36
N VAL A 151 9.14 25.97 13.63
CA VAL A 151 10.19 26.21 12.61
C VAL A 151 10.95 24.91 12.34
N GLY A 152 10.75 24.33 11.17
CA GLY A 152 11.39 23.07 10.74
C GLY A 152 10.63 22.46 9.55
N GLU A 153 11.00 21.25 9.17
CA GLU A 153 10.26 20.48 8.15
C GLU A 153 9.14 19.66 8.81
N ASP A 154 7.95 19.68 8.23
CA ASP A 154 6.83 18.85 8.67
C ASP A 154 7.09 17.38 8.32
N VAL A 155 6.52 16.46 9.12
CA VAL A 155 6.63 15.01 8.90
C VAL A 155 6.08 14.60 7.53
N GLU A 156 5.10 15.34 7.01
CA GLU A 156 4.52 15.17 5.68
C GLU A 156 5.53 15.39 4.55
N SER A 157 6.58 16.18 4.78
CA SER A 157 7.66 16.41 3.81
C SER A 157 8.39 15.12 3.43
N ILE A 158 8.45 14.13 4.33
CA ILE A 158 9.04 12.81 4.07
C ILE A 158 8.25 12.08 2.98
N LEU A 159 6.92 12.15 3.04
CA LEU A 159 6.05 11.51 2.04
C LEU A 159 6.19 12.21 0.69
N ALA A 160 6.31 13.53 0.66
CA ALA A 160 6.53 14.29 -0.56
C ALA A 160 7.88 13.92 -1.23
N ARG A 161 8.96 13.81 -0.42
CA ARG A 161 10.27 13.34 -0.92
C ARG A 161 10.23 11.91 -1.44
N LEU A 162 9.49 11.01 -0.77
CA LEU A 162 9.33 9.63 -1.23
C LEU A 162 8.56 9.57 -2.56
N LEU A 163 7.53 10.40 -2.73
CA LEU A 163 6.79 10.53 -3.97
C LEU A 163 7.68 11.01 -5.12
N GLN A 164 8.50 12.05 -4.88
CA GLN A 164 9.47 12.55 -5.87
C GLN A 164 10.52 11.49 -6.27
N ALA A 165 10.89 10.61 -5.35
CA ALA A 165 11.80 9.51 -5.65
C ALA A 165 11.13 8.34 -6.39
N ALA A 166 9.80 8.34 -6.48
CA ALA A 166 9.00 7.30 -7.13
C ALA A 166 8.63 7.61 -8.59
N ASP A 167 8.74 8.90 -8.99
CA ASP A 167 8.53 9.39 -10.36
C ASP A 167 9.80 9.19 -11.20
#